data_196ac189da7ffc25e07e2ef3ecc3d8ca
#
_entry.id   196ac189da7ffc25e07e2ef3ecc3d8ca
#
_cell.length_a   1.000
_cell.length_b   1.000
_cell.length_c   1.000
_cell.angle_alpha   90.00
_cell.angle_beta   90.00
_cell.angle_gamma   90.00
#
_symmetry.space_group_name_H-M   'P 1'
#
loop_
_entity.id
_entity.type
_entity.pdbx_description
1 polymer ?
#
loop_
_entity_poly.entity_id
_entity_poly.type
_entity_poly.pdbx_seq_one_letter_code
_entity_poly.pdbx_strand_id
1 'polypeptide(L)'
;VLPVVLFYSAQLQFDHAEYGAYLTQTLTTGGRNQTSSFAYKSGWGDFLTMNRHPQWRRHFYDIGVNAKEIIDEAHEAQAWNLELIGRTLRLMSTQMTTDLFGDMPRSEAYESNSPHYDTQESIYEWMNQEIEELIGMYEDPTYTEAATNIPIDQSIDRVFAGDLNKWKHYT
;
A
#
# COMPACT_ATOMS: atom_id res chain seq x y z
N VAL A 1 6.68 -3.53 -13.41
CA VAL A 1 6.57 -3.53 -11.94
C VAL A 1 5.22 -2.97 -11.48
N LEU A 2 4.72 -1.82 -11.99
CA LEU A 2 3.46 -1.21 -11.54
C LEU A 2 2.25 -2.17 -11.47
N PRO A 3 1.95 -3.03 -12.48
CA PRO A 3 0.83 -3.98 -12.39
C PRO A 3 0.93 -4.95 -11.19
N VAL A 4 2.14 -5.29 -10.77
CA VAL A 4 2.39 -6.16 -9.61
C VAL A 4 2.04 -5.43 -8.32
N VAL A 5 2.47 -4.17 -8.18
CA VAL A 5 2.14 -3.33 -7.01
C VAL A 5 0.63 -3.12 -6.90
N LEU A 6 -0.05 -2.80 -8.01
CA LEU A 6 -1.51 -2.66 -8.05
C LEU A 6 -2.24 -3.94 -7.65
N PHE A 7 -1.79 -5.09 -8.14
CA PHE A 7 -2.37 -6.38 -7.78
C PHE A 7 -2.26 -6.65 -6.28
N TYR A 8 -1.07 -6.48 -5.70
CA TYR A 8 -0.87 -6.72 -4.28
C TYR A 8 -1.53 -5.64 -3.40
N SER A 9 -1.65 -4.40 -3.88
CA SER A 9 -2.42 -3.35 -3.21
C SER A 9 -3.91 -3.70 -3.11
N ALA A 10 -4.50 -4.22 -4.19
CA ALA A 10 -5.88 -4.70 -4.18
C ALA A 10 -6.05 -5.91 -3.23
N GLN A 11 -5.09 -6.84 -3.23
CA GLN A 11 -5.10 -7.96 -2.29
C GLN A 11 -4.93 -7.53 -0.84
N LEU A 12 -4.11 -6.51 -0.58
CA LEU A 12 -3.93 -5.96 0.75
C LEU A 12 -5.26 -5.42 1.30
N GLN A 13 -5.98 -4.64 0.50
CA GLN A 13 -7.30 -4.10 0.87
C GLN A 13 -8.31 -5.22 1.11
N PHE A 14 -8.33 -6.23 0.26
CA PHE A 14 -9.22 -7.39 0.41
C PHE A 14 -8.93 -8.14 1.71
N ASP A 15 -7.68 -8.49 1.98
CA ASP A 15 -7.29 -9.22 3.19
C ASP A 15 -7.63 -8.41 4.45
N HIS A 16 -7.36 -7.11 4.44
CA HIS A 16 -7.69 -6.22 5.55
C HIS A 16 -9.19 -6.19 5.82
N ALA A 17 -10.01 -6.02 4.80
CA ALA A 17 -11.46 -6.01 4.90
C ALA A 17 -12.02 -7.37 5.36
N GLU A 18 -11.50 -8.47 4.79
CA GLU A 18 -11.92 -9.83 5.15
C GLU A 18 -11.63 -10.13 6.62
N TYR A 19 -10.40 -9.88 7.09
CA TYR A 19 -10.04 -10.12 8.47
C TYR A 19 -10.84 -9.24 9.44
N GLY A 20 -10.98 -7.95 9.15
CA GLY A 20 -11.77 -7.04 9.94
C GLY A 20 -13.23 -7.48 10.06
N ALA A 21 -13.83 -7.91 8.95
CA ALA A 21 -15.22 -8.38 8.92
C ALA A 21 -15.44 -9.66 9.74
N TYR A 22 -14.47 -10.57 9.76
CA TYR A 22 -14.56 -11.77 10.62
C TYR A 22 -14.33 -11.46 12.10
N LEU A 23 -13.39 -10.57 12.42
CA LEU A 23 -13.13 -10.17 13.81
C LEU A 23 -14.31 -9.44 14.44
N THR A 24 -14.95 -8.57 13.68
CA THR A 24 -16.15 -7.86 14.11
C THR A 24 -17.42 -8.70 14.03
N GLN A 25 -17.32 -9.96 13.57
CA GLN A 25 -18.47 -10.87 13.35
C GLN A 25 -19.51 -10.32 12.37
N THR A 26 -19.13 -9.37 11.51
CA THR A 26 -19.99 -8.84 10.45
C THR A 26 -20.20 -9.88 9.34
N LEU A 27 -19.20 -10.73 9.11
CA LEU A 27 -19.27 -11.88 8.22
C LEU A 27 -19.07 -13.16 9.01
N THR A 28 -19.77 -14.21 8.60
CA THR A 28 -19.60 -15.56 9.14
C THR A 28 -19.52 -16.57 8.01
N THR A 29 -18.85 -17.68 8.26
CA THR A 29 -18.81 -18.80 7.31
C THR A 29 -20.18 -19.48 7.27
N GLY A 30 -20.72 -19.69 6.08
CA GLY A 30 -21.98 -20.42 5.87
C GLY A 30 -21.94 -21.83 6.49
N GLY A 31 -22.96 -22.17 7.27
CA GLY A 31 -23.02 -23.19 8.30
C GLY A 31 -22.83 -24.67 7.92
N ARG A 32 -22.18 -25.02 6.79
CA ARG A 32 -21.93 -26.44 6.46
C ARG A 32 -20.48 -26.91 6.56
N ASN A 33 -19.52 -26.00 6.69
CA ASN A 33 -18.11 -26.35 6.83
C ASN A 33 -17.40 -25.46 7.86
N GLN A 34 -17.76 -25.61 9.12
CA GLN A 34 -17.06 -24.93 10.23
C GLN A 34 -15.60 -25.40 10.41
N THR A 35 -15.17 -26.39 9.66
CA THR A 35 -13.79 -26.89 9.61
C THR A 35 -12.97 -26.25 8.47
N SER A 36 -13.56 -25.31 7.72
CA SER A 36 -12.80 -24.57 6.71
C SER A 36 -11.78 -23.65 7.37
N SER A 37 -10.74 -23.30 6.63
CA SER A 37 -9.68 -22.38 7.06
C SER A 37 -10.17 -21.05 7.66
N PHE A 38 -11.44 -20.70 7.49
CA PHE A 38 -12.10 -19.53 8.06
C PHE A 38 -12.50 -19.67 9.55
N ALA A 39 -12.85 -20.85 10.02
CA ALA A 39 -13.05 -21.07 11.45
C ALA A 39 -11.75 -20.86 12.24
N TYR A 40 -10.62 -21.12 11.60
CA TYR A 40 -9.28 -20.80 12.12
C TYR A 40 -8.97 -19.30 12.05
N LYS A 41 -9.43 -18.61 11.03
CA LYS A 41 -9.22 -17.16 10.86
C LYS A 41 -10.08 -16.31 11.80
N SER A 42 -11.21 -16.81 12.27
CA SER A 42 -12.03 -16.14 13.29
C SER A 42 -11.52 -16.32 14.72
N GLY A 43 -10.50 -17.13 14.93
CA GLY A 43 -9.83 -17.28 16.21
C GLY A 43 -8.68 -16.28 16.37
N TRP A 44 -8.63 -15.59 17.50
CA TRP A 44 -7.55 -14.66 17.87
C TRP A 44 -6.15 -15.26 17.77
N GLY A 45 -6.02 -16.60 17.74
CA GLY A 45 -4.75 -17.31 17.68
C GLY A 45 -3.92 -17.08 16.42
N ASP A 46 -4.56 -16.92 15.26
CA ASP A 46 -3.85 -16.67 13.99
C ASP A 46 -3.46 -15.20 13.78
N PHE A 47 -4.14 -14.27 14.48
CA PHE A 47 -3.78 -12.86 14.49
C PHE A 47 -2.50 -12.56 15.26
N LEU A 48 -2.16 -13.38 16.23
CA LEU A 48 -1.01 -13.20 17.09
C LEU A 48 0.31 -13.71 16.46
N THR A 49 0.27 -14.37 15.33
CA THR A 49 1.48 -14.84 14.65
C THR A 49 1.77 -13.96 13.43
N MET A 50 2.62 -12.94 13.61
CA MET A 50 3.07 -12.02 12.54
C MET A 50 3.53 -12.76 11.28
N ASN A 51 4.08 -13.97 11.43
CA ASN A 51 4.56 -14.78 10.31
C ASN A 51 3.45 -15.31 9.39
N ARG A 52 2.20 -15.23 9.80
CA ARG A 52 1.05 -15.73 9.03
C ARG A 52 0.11 -14.62 8.56
N HIS A 53 0.28 -13.40 9.06
CA HIS A 53 -0.55 -12.29 8.63
C HIS A 53 -0.04 -11.77 7.28
N PRO A 54 -0.82 -11.86 6.20
CA PRO A 54 -0.36 -11.47 4.86
C PRO A 54 -0.04 -9.98 4.76
N GLN A 55 -0.66 -9.14 5.60
CA GLN A 55 -0.50 -7.69 5.62
C GLN A 55 0.96 -7.25 5.76
N TRP A 56 1.68 -7.77 6.76
CA TRP A 56 3.07 -7.42 7.00
C TRP A 56 3.96 -7.76 5.82
N ARG A 57 3.84 -9.00 5.32
CA ARG A 57 4.60 -9.43 4.14
C ARG A 57 4.25 -8.61 2.91
N ARG A 58 2.95 -8.36 2.65
CA ARG A 58 2.53 -7.59 1.48
C ARG A 58 3.07 -6.17 1.52
N HIS A 59 2.99 -5.52 2.70
CA HIS A 59 3.51 -4.17 2.85
C HIS A 59 5.00 -4.09 2.55
N PHE A 60 5.83 -4.93 3.17
CA PHE A 60 7.27 -4.80 3.04
C PHE A 60 7.83 -5.43 1.75
N TYR A 61 7.35 -6.60 1.35
CA TYR A 61 7.90 -7.33 0.20
C TYR A 61 7.11 -7.13 -1.08
N ASP A 62 5.83 -7.47 -1.06
CA ASP A 62 5.07 -7.55 -2.30
C ASP A 62 4.76 -6.16 -2.88
N ILE A 63 4.56 -5.15 -2.01
CA ILE A 63 4.30 -3.75 -2.39
C ILE A 63 5.57 -2.93 -2.22
N GLY A 64 6.13 -2.89 -1.01
CA GLY A 64 7.10 -1.88 -0.61
C GLY A 64 8.41 -1.91 -1.40
N VAL A 65 9.03 -3.07 -1.57
CA VAL A 65 10.26 -3.20 -2.39
C VAL A 65 9.99 -2.79 -3.84
N ASN A 66 8.88 -3.28 -4.41
CA ASN A 66 8.52 -2.95 -5.80
C ASN A 66 8.10 -1.47 -5.97
N ALA A 67 7.42 -0.89 -4.99
CA ALA A 67 7.08 0.53 -5.00
C ALA A 67 8.32 1.41 -4.87
N LYS A 68 9.28 1.03 -4.01
CA LYS A 68 10.57 1.72 -3.91
C LYS A 68 11.30 1.72 -5.25
N GLU A 69 11.40 0.56 -5.91
CA GLU A 69 12.03 0.45 -7.23
C GLU A 69 11.34 1.37 -8.26
N ILE A 70 10.00 1.37 -8.30
CA ILE A 70 9.25 2.26 -9.19
C ILE A 70 9.57 3.73 -8.90
N ILE A 71 9.54 4.13 -7.61
CA ILE A 71 9.73 5.52 -7.19
C ILE A 71 11.14 5.97 -7.55
N ASP A 72 12.16 5.17 -7.23
CA ASP A 72 13.56 5.52 -7.47
C ASP A 72 13.86 5.64 -8.98
N GLU A 73 13.45 4.65 -9.78
CA GLU A 73 13.66 4.66 -11.23
C GLU A 73 12.85 5.76 -11.93
N ALA A 74 11.60 5.99 -11.49
CA ALA A 74 10.76 7.04 -12.05
C ALA A 74 11.32 8.44 -11.71
N HIS A 75 11.82 8.63 -10.50
CA HIS A 75 12.46 9.87 -10.07
C HIS A 75 13.71 10.17 -10.91
N GLU A 76 14.60 9.19 -11.09
CA GLU A 76 15.80 9.32 -11.90
C GLU A 76 15.47 9.64 -13.38
N ALA A 77 14.45 8.99 -13.92
CA ALA A 77 13.97 9.22 -15.28
C ALA A 77 13.07 10.47 -15.43
N GLN A 78 12.74 11.15 -14.34
CA GLN A 78 11.75 12.24 -14.29
C GLN A 78 10.36 11.83 -14.85
N ALA A 79 10.01 10.55 -14.74
CA ALA A 79 8.70 10.01 -15.09
C ALA A 79 7.70 10.24 -13.93
N TRP A 80 7.37 11.51 -13.70
CA TRP A 80 6.65 11.96 -12.52
C TRP A 80 5.29 11.29 -12.33
N ASN A 81 4.58 11.01 -13.42
CA ASN A 81 3.29 10.31 -13.35
C ASN A 81 3.42 8.91 -12.73
N LEU A 82 4.51 8.21 -12.99
CA LEU A 82 4.76 6.89 -12.42
C LEU A 82 5.22 7.00 -10.95
N GLU A 83 6.06 7.98 -10.64
CA GLU A 83 6.47 8.28 -9.26
C GLU A 83 5.27 8.61 -8.37
N LEU A 84 4.38 9.50 -8.83
CA LEU A 84 3.18 9.91 -8.11
C LEU A 84 2.30 8.70 -7.76
N ILE A 85 2.04 7.81 -8.72
CA ILE A 85 1.25 6.59 -8.51
C ILE A 85 1.96 5.66 -7.50
N GLY A 86 3.27 5.46 -7.66
CA GLY A 86 4.08 4.62 -6.77
C GLY A 86 4.05 5.12 -5.32
N ARG A 87 4.23 6.42 -5.12
CA ARG A 87 4.18 7.06 -3.79
C ARG A 87 2.79 6.95 -3.16
N THR A 88 1.73 7.19 -3.93
CA THR A 88 0.34 7.04 -3.46
C THR A 88 0.06 5.60 -2.99
N LEU A 89 0.48 4.59 -3.74
CA LEU A 89 0.30 3.18 -3.37
C LEU A 89 1.11 2.81 -2.11
N ARG A 90 2.33 3.33 -1.98
CA ARG A 90 3.16 3.14 -0.79
C ARG A 90 2.52 3.79 0.45
N LEU A 91 2.00 5.01 0.30
CA LEU A 91 1.32 5.74 1.37
C LEU A 91 0.11 4.94 1.90
N MET A 92 -0.78 4.49 1.01
CA MET A 92 -1.92 3.64 1.36
C MET A 92 -1.50 2.37 2.10
N SER A 93 -0.50 1.67 1.58
CA SER A 93 0.01 0.44 2.20
C SER A 93 0.61 0.68 3.58
N THR A 94 1.27 1.83 3.79
CA THR A 94 1.81 2.26 5.07
C THR A 94 0.69 2.52 6.08
N GLN A 95 -0.34 3.28 5.69
CA GLN A 95 -1.50 3.54 6.54
C GLN A 95 -2.14 2.25 7.02
N MET A 96 -2.53 1.39 6.10
CA MET A 96 -3.21 0.12 6.43
C MET A 96 -2.37 -0.76 7.35
N THR A 97 -1.05 -0.70 7.24
CA THR A 97 -0.16 -1.54 8.05
C THR A 97 0.05 -0.95 9.45
N THR A 98 0.30 0.35 9.57
CA THR A 98 0.44 1.00 10.88
C THR A 98 -0.88 0.99 11.66
N ASP A 99 -2.04 1.09 10.99
CA ASP A 99 -3.36 0.98 11.63
C ASP A 99 -3.58 -0.38 12.28
N LEU A 100 -3.01 -1.44 11.69
CA LEU A 100 -3.16 -2.79 12.21
C LEU A 100 -2.10 -3.16 13.24
N PHE A 101 -0.86 -2.69 13.08
CA PHE A 101 0.28 -3.13 13.90
C PHE A 101 0.83 -2.04 14.84
N GLY A 102 0.46 -0.78 14.65
CA GLY A 102 1.04 0.35 15.39
C GLY A 102 2.43 0.69 14.87
N ASP A 103 3.40 0.72 15.77
CA ASP A 103 4.80 1.00 15.46
C ASP A 103 5.35 -0.03 14.46
N MET A 104 6.07 0.46 13.44
CA MET A 104 6.68 -0.40 12.42
C MET A 104 7.90 0.27 11.79
N PRO A 105 8.83 -0.49 11.19
CA PRO A 105 9.90 0.10 10.39
C PRO A 105 9.33 0.88 9.19
N ARG A 106 9.69 2.14 9.05
CA ARG A 106 9.37 2.99 7.90
C ARG A 106 10.60 3.72 7.37
N SER A 107 11.28 4.48 8.24
CA SER A 107 12.38 5.36 7.83
C SER A 107 13.59 4.59 7.29
N GLU A 108 13.89 3.42 7.85
CA GLU A 108 15.00 2.55 7.45
C GLU A 108 14.56 1.23 6.82
N ALA A 109 13.26 1.09 6.48
CA ALA A 109 12.66 -0.19 6.09
C ALA A 109 13.38 -0.92 4.96
N TYR A 110 13.99 -0.18 4.02
CA TYR A 110 14.63 -0.74 2.82
C TYR A 110 16.12 -0.40 2.73
N GLU A 111 16.68 0.24 3.77
CA GLU A 111 18.06 0.69 3.82
C GLU A 111 18.91 -0.12 4.80
N SER A 112 18.27 -0.74 5.80
CA SER A 112 18.93 -1.48 6.87
C SER A 112 18.46 -2.92 6.97
N ASN A 113 19.41 -3.84 7.26
CA ASN A 113 19.07 -5.24 7.57
C ASN A 113 18.48 -5.39 8.99
N SER A 114 18.56 -4.36 9.81
CA SER A 114 17.98 -4.31 11.14
C SER A 114 17.41 -2.92 11.40
N PRO A 115 16.31 -2.57 10.70
CA PRO A 115 15.70 -1.25 10.82
C PRO A 115 15.11 -1.07 12.22
N HIS A 116 15.17 0.15 12.73
CA HIS A 116 14.43 0.48 13.96
C HIS A 116 12.92 0.63 13.66
N TYR A 117 12.13 0.53 14.72
CA TYR A 117 10.69 0.77 14.64
C TYR A 117 10.42 2.26 14.85
N ASP A 118 9.78 2.87 13.89
CA ASP A 118 9.22 4.22 14.02
C ASP A 118 7.91 4.14 14.81
N THR A 119 7.63 5.13 15.62
CA THR A 119 6.36 5.21 16.34
C THR A 119 5.20 5.47 15.36
N GLN A 120 4.02 4.95 15.67
CA GLN A 120 2.83 5.23 14.85
C GLN A 120 2.58 6.74 14.68
N GLU A 121 2.80 7.53 15.74
CA GLU A 121 2.69 8.99 15.69
C GLU A 121 3.62 9.59 14.63
N SER A 122 4.91 9.22 14.64
CA SER A 122 5.89 9.73 13.65
C SER A 122 5.58 9.27 12.22
N ILE A 123 4.98 8.08 12.07
CA ILE A 123 4.53 7.58 10.77
C ILE A 123 3.37 8.43 10.25
N TYR A 124 2.40 8.78 11.10
CA TYR A 124 1.29 9.67 10.72
C TYR A 124 1.74 11.09 10.41
N GLU A 125 2.70 11.63 11.16
CA GLU A 125 3.31 12.93 10.86
C GLU A 125 3.96 12.92 9.47
N TRP A 126 4.72 11.88 9.16
CA TRP A 126 5.29 11.71 7.82
C TRP A 126 4.20 11.55 6.75
N MET A 127 3.16 10.76 6.97
CA MET A 127 2.07 10.58 6.00
C MET A 127 1.39 11.91 5.68
N ASN A 128 1.15 12.76 6.68
CA ASN A 128 0.56 14.08 6.46
C ASN A 128 1.44 14.95 5.55
N GLN A 129 2.76 14.96 5.79
CA GLN A 129 3.71 15.69 4.94
C GLN A 129 3.75 15.13 3.51
N GLU A 130 3.77 13.80 3.38
CA GLU A 130 3.76 13.11 2.09
C GLU A 130 2.49 13.40 1.28
N ILE A 131 1.31 13.44 1.95
CA ILE A 131 0.03 13.80 1.31
C ILE A 131 0.07 15.23 0.79
N GLU A 132 0.52 16.18 1.61
CA GLU A 132 0.61 17.59 1.20
C GLU A 132 1.53 17.77 -0.01
N GLU A 133 2.69 17.10 0.00
CA GLU A 133 3.63 17.12 -1.12
C GLU A 133 3.02 16.50 -2.38
N LEU A 134 2.42 15.31 -2.26
CA LEU A 134 1.79 14.61 -3.38
C LEU A 134 0.65 15.43 -4.01
N ILE A 135 -0.22 16.02 -3.20
CA ILE A 135 -1.30 16.89 -3.70
C ILE A 135 -0.70 18.06 -4.48
N GLY A 136 0.34 18.71 -3.94
CA GLY A 136 1.04 19.78 -4.64
C GLY A 136 1.61 19.36 -5.99
N MET A 137 2.24 18.18 -6.06
CA MET A 137 2.76 17.62 -7.31
C MET A 137 1.65 17.26 -8.31
N TYR A 138 0.54 16.69 -7.84
CA TYR A 138 -0.62 16.36 -8.69
C TYR A 138 -1.31 17.60 -9.27
N GLU A 139 -1.17 18.76 -8.63
CA GLU A 139 -1.75 20.03 -9.07
C GLU A 139 -0.81 20.84 -9.96
N ASP A 140 0.47 20.53 -9.98
CA ASP A 140 1.47 21.27 -10.75
C ASP A 140 1.68 20.64 -12.14
N PRO A 141 1.41 21.39 -13.23
CA PRO A 141 1.67 20.95 -14.61
C PRO A 141 3.13 20.57 -14.87
N THR A 142 4.09 21.09 -14.10
CA THR A 142 5.49 20.71 -14.21
C THR A 142 5.70 19.22 -14.05
N TYR A 143 4.90 18.57 -13.20
CA TYR A 143 4.94 17.13 -12.97
C TYR A 143 3.92 16.38 -13.83
N THR A 144 2.68 16.85 -13.89
CA THR A 144 1.59 16.12 -14.55
C THR A 144 1.63 16.15 -16.05
N GLU A 145 2.21 17.20 -16.65
CA GLU A 145 2.36 17.38 -18.10
C GLU A 145 3.81 17.28 -18.59
N ALA A 146 4.72 16.77 -17.76
CA ALA A 146 6.13 16.63 -18.11
C ALA A 146 6.31 15.76 -19.36
N ALA A 147 7.18 16.21 -20.28
CA ALA A 147 7.47 15.48 -21.52
C ALA A 147 8.15 14.11 -21.28
N THR A 148 8.71 13.92 -20.09
CA THR A 148 9.34 12.68 -19.63
C THR A 148 8.34 11.67 -19.06
N ASN A 149 7.09 12.07 -18.84
CA ASN A 149 6.05 11.16 -18.38
C ASN A 149 5.80 10.03 -19.38
N ILE A 150 5.63 8.84 -18.86
CA ILE A 150 5.39 7.65 -19.69
C ILE A 150 3.90 7.45 -19.95
N PRO A 151 3.51 6.92 -21.12
CA PRO A 151 2.12 6.54 -21.37
C PRO A 151 1.69 5.41 -20.42
N ILE A 152 0.69 5.66 -19.61
CA ILE A 152 0.08 4.66 -18.72
C ILE A 152 -1.37 4.49 -19.14
N ASP A 153 -1.69 3.32 -19.68
CA ASP A 153 -3.05 2.95 -20.08
C ASP A 153 -3.64 1.85 -19.19
N GLN A 154 -4.84 1.39 -19.53
CA GLN A 154 -5.54 0.36 -18.77
C GLN A 154 -4.83 -1.00 -18.76
N SER A 155 -3.87 -1.26 -19.64
CA SER A 155 -3.07 -2.49 -19.61
C SER A 155 -2.03 -2.49 -18.49
N ILE A 156 -1.57 -1.28 -18.10
CA ILE A 156 -0.57 -1.04 -17.07
C ILE A 156 -1.25 -0.68 -15.75
N ASP A 157 -2.16 0.31 -15.77
CA ASP A 157 -2.95 0.74 -14.62
C ASP A 157 -4.42 0.36 -14.80
N ARG A 158 -4.80 -0.76 -14.22
CA ARG A 158 -6.18 -1.28 -14.28
C ARG A 158 -7.15 -0.55 -13.37
N VAL A 159 -6.66 0.33 -12.49
CA VAL A 159 -7.50 1.05 -11.52
C VAL A 159 -8.06 2.31 -12.16
N PHE A 160 -7.19 3.20 -12.64
CA PHE A 160 -7.58 4.50 -13.17
C PHE A 160 -7.04 4.78 -14.58
N ALA A 161 -6.38 3.82 -15.23
CA ALA A 161 -5.83 3.95 -16.59
C ALA A 161 -4.86 5.14 -16.74
N GLY A 162 -4.07 5.42 -15.72
CA GLY A 162 -3.13 6.54 -15.68
C GLY A 162 -3.76 7.91 -15.43
N ASP A 163 -5.05 7.98 -15.10
CA ASP A 163 -5.75 9.24 -14.79
C ASP A 163 -5.25 9.84 -13.47
N LEU A 164 -4.34 10.81 -13.55
CA LEU A 164 -3.72 11.44 -12.39
C LEU A 164 -4.72 12.21 -11.52
N ASN A 165 -5.82 12.71 -12.07
CA ASN A 165 -6.86 13.37 -11.26
C ASN A 165 -7.56 12.35 -10.35
N LYS A 166 -7.81 11.15 -10.85
CA LYS A 166 -8.37 10.08 -10.01
C LYS A 166 -7.38 9.61 -8.96
N TRP A 167 -6.11 9.49 -9.32
CA TRP A 167 -5.05 9.15 -8.38
C TRP A 167 -4.92 10.19 -7.27
N LYS A 168 -4.97 11.49 -7.61
CA LYS A 168 -5.00 12.58 -6.62
C LYS A 168 -6.15 12.44 -5.61
N HIS A 169 -7.34 12.07 -6.07
CA HIS A 169 -8.48 11.86 -5.17
C HIS A 169 -8.38 10.59 -4.33
N TYR A 170 -7.50 9.68 -4.70
CA TYR A 170 -7.23 8.45 -3.97
C TYR A 170 -6.12 8.63 -2.91
N THR A 171 -5.24 9.63 -3.10
CA THR A 171 -4.24 10.06 -2.12
C THR A 171 -4.88 10.71 -0.91
#